data_ee2f044b72c1dd0733bb932033792810
#
_entry.id   ee2f044b72c1dd0733bb932033792810
#
_cell.length_a   1.000
_cell.length_b   1.000
_cell.length_c   1.000
_cell.angle_alpha   90.00
_cell.angle_beta   90.00
_cell.angle_gamma   90.00
#
_symmetry.space_group_name_H-M   'P 1'
#
loop_
_entity.id
_entity.type
_entity.pdbx_description
1 polymer ?
#
loop_
_entity_poly.entity_id
_entity_poly.type
_entity_poly.pdbx_seq_one_letter_code
_entity_poly.pdbx_strand_id
1 'polypeptide(L)'
;MHEDLNSQPPAPEMPDTDSAPPQVAAAIPRAGLWRWITEGLRAALLQAPRIEAVPAPWQLLLLLLLPEVLWFGLTRFQVTGPAQLNATAALNTLWFWGLLAWLGWTTLRGPQHQLARWLVLANWATVPATLLFVGLSIAYAHGWSPEFFGNAAYFWSLYGLGYVWMLFAIARLTAREAVARWRVALLVPALAGMLALGFWQTMNMQDRIWQTDYDATAAAEPERPRLKLTQEVFEQQQALWERTVAGIASREPGRTNVYGLVFAPYASEDVFLRESTMVAKVIQERFGAKERVLHLANHPTTAGTLPWATPLNLQRAIAALAGRMDRENDLLVVYLTSHGARDHQLAATNGPLSVPWLTPAELRKALDDAGIRHRVVAISACYSGGWIEPMATEHTLVMTAADATHTSYGCGRLSELTFFGRALFDEELRKTRSFEEAFAAAVPVIRQREIEAGKEDGFSNPQIRVGEKIRPLLAELTQRLDAAK
;
A
#
# COMPACT_ATOMS: atom_id res chain seq x y z
N MET A 1 -60.64 76.78 -75.32
CA MET A 1 -60.57 76.84 -73.88
C MET A 1 -60.75 75.43 -73.33
N HIS A 2 -59.66 74.70 -73.24
CA HIS A 2 -59.33 73.67 -72.32
C HIS A 2 -57.95 73.16 -72.66
N GLU A 3 -57.05 73.46 -71.75
CA GLU A 3 -55.69 72.96 -71.80
C GLU A 3 -55.65 71.52 -71.28
N ASP A 4 -54.99 70.67 -72.04
CA ASP A 4 -54.60 69.35 -71.63
C ASP A 4 -53.15 69.37 -71.14
N LEU A 5 -53.00 69.32 -69.86
CA LEU A 5 -51.72 69.06 -69.14
C LEU A 5 -51.69 67.62 -68.74
N ASN A 6 -50.99 66.76 -69.46
CA ASN A 6 -50.47 65.56 -68.82
C ASN A 6 -49.31 64.95 -69.67
N SER A 7 -48.11 65.42 -69.46
CA SER A 7 -46.91 64.78 -70.00
C SER A 7 -45.96 64.44 -68.76
N GLN A 8 -46.13 63.23 -68.27
CA GLN A 8 -45.12 62.67 -67.35
C GLN A 8 -43.91 62.18 -68.14
N PRO A 9 -42.69 62.47 -67.69
CA PRO A 9 -41.50 61.88 -68.29
C PRO A 9 -41.37 60.40 -67.93
N PRO A 10 -40.72 59.55 -68.76
CA PRO A 10 -40.51 58.15 -68.49
C PRO A 10 -39.57 57.95 -67.31
N ALA A 11 -39.90 56.96 -66.48
CA ALA A 11 -39.09 56.57 -65.34
C ALA A 11 -37.74 56.01 -65.80
N PRO A 12 -36.62 56.27 -65.03
CA PRO A 12 -35.34 55.72 -65.40
C PRO A 12 -35.35 54.18 -65.26
N GLU A 13 -34.89 53.49 -66.28
CA GLU A 13 -34.59 52.05 -66.24
C GLU A 13 -33.54 51.79 -65.16
N MET A 14 -33.93 50.99 -64.17
CA MET A 14 -32.96 50.44 -63.23
C MET A 14 -32.05 49.42 -63.90
N PRO A 15 -30.72 49.50 -63.69
CA PRO A 15 -29.85 48.48 -64.28
C PRO A 15 -30.14 47.12 -63.70
N ASP A 16 -30.27 46.13 -64.53
CA ASP A 16 -30.31 44.70 -64.17
C ASP A 16 -29.15 44.36 -63.22
N THR A 17 -29.47 44.14 -61.99
CA THR A 17 -28.49 43.56 -61.06
C THR A 17 -28.30 42.10 -61.50
N ASP A 18 -27.25 41.89 -62.30
CA ASP A 18 -26.69 40.56 -62.54
C ASP A 18 -26.50 39.85 -61.20
N SER A 19 -27.47 39.02 -60.87
CA SER A 19 -27.34 38.15 -59.66
C SER A 19 -26.25 37.15 -59.99
N ALA A 20 -25.05 37.40 -59.40
CA ALA A 20 -23.99 36.42 -59.39
C ALA A 20 -24.57 35.07 -58.90
N PRO A 21 -24.30 33.97 -59.55
CA PRO A 21 -24.81 32.67 -59.15
C PRO A 21 -24.38 32.40 -57.73
N PRO A 22 -25.26 31.82 -56.87
CA PRO A 22 -24.91 31.54 -55.49
C PRO A 22 -23.62 30.72 -55.48
N GLN A 23 -22.57 31.24 -54.81
CA GLN A 23 -21.35 30.48 -54.61
C GLN A 23 -21.74 29.18 -53.91
N VAL A 24 -21.69 28.08 -54.62
CA VAL A 24 -21.85 26.74 -54.08
C VAL A 24 -20.75 26.59 -53.05
N ALA A 25 -21.13 26.63 -51.79
CA ALA A 25 -20.18 26.40 -50.67
C ALA A 25 -19.44 25.10 -50.98
N ALA A 26 -18.13 25.18 -51.17
CA ALA A 26 -17.29 24.04 -51.49
C ALA A 26 -17.56 22.93 -50.50
N ALA A 27 -18.00 21.76 -50.97
CA ALA A 27 -18.36 20.63 -50.11
C ALA A 27 -17.13 20.29 -49.24
N ILE A 28 -17.27 20.39 -47.92
CA ILE A 28 -16.19 20.08 -47.00
C ILE A 28 -15.76 18.61 -47.21
N PRO A 29 -14.48 18.36 -47.51
CA PRO A 29 -14.05 16.99 -47.81
C PRO A 29 -14.28 16.07 -46.58
N ARG A 30 -14.82 14.88 -46.82
CA ARG A 30 -15.00 13.84 -45.82
C ARG A 30 -13.82 12.88 -45.85
N ALA A 31 -13.38 12.43 -44.68
CA ALA A 31 -12.31 11.44 -44.54
C ALA A 31 -12.82 10.19 -43.77
N GLY A 32 -12.28 9.02 -44.12
CA GLY A 32 -12.58 7.79 -43.35
C GLY A 32 -11.95 7.78 -41.95
N LEU A 33 -12.51 6.98 -41.06
CA LEU A 33 -12.02 6.87 -39.65
C LEU A 33 -10.54 6.56 -39.56
N TRP A 34 -10.06 5.61 -40.40
CA TRP A 34 -8.64 5.22 -40.40
C TRP A 34 -7.69 6.38 -40.71
N ARG A 35 -8.10 7.26 -41.62
CA ARG A 35 -7.30 8.45 -41.93
C ARG A 35 -7.20 9.41 -40.76
N TRP A 36 -8.27 9.58 -39.97
CA TRP A 36 -8.25 10.37 -38.74
C TRP A 36 -7.28 9.80 -37.71
N ILE A 37 -7.31 8.47 -37.51
CA ILE A 37 -6.42 7.76 -36.59
C ILE A 37 -4.96 7.96 -37.02
N THR A 38 -4.65 7.68 -38.28
CA THR A 38 -3.28 7.79 -38.78
C THR A 38 -2.73 9.21 -38.72
N GLU A 39 -3.56 10.22 -39.01
CA GLU A 39 -3.14 11.62 -38.90
C GLU A 39 -2.97 12.09 -37.43
N GLY A 40 -3.75 11.59 -36.50
CA GLY A 40 -3.52 11.79 -35.07
C GLY A 40 -2.21 11.15 -34.59
N LEU A 41 -1.92 9.91 -35.00
CA LEU A 41 -0.65 9.25 -34.73
C LEU A 41 0.54 9.97 -35.39
N ARG A 42 0.37 10.58 -36.57
CA ARG A 42 1.39 11.46 -37.16
C ARG A 42 1.67 12.68 -36.25
N ALA A 43 0.62 13.26 -35.67
CA ALA A 43 0.78 14.35 -34.70
C ALA A 43 1.54 13.90 -33.44
N ALA A 44 1.31 12.68 -32.93
CA ALA A 44 2.10 12.09 -31.89
C ALA A 44 3.60 12.01 -32.24
N LEU A 45 3.93 11.70 -33.51
CA LEU A 45 5.29 11.70 -34.02
C LEU A 45 5.80 13.10 -34.41
N LEU A 46 5.15 14.15 -33.93
CA LEU A 46 5.48 15.57 -34.19
C LEU A 46 5.44 15.96 -35.67
N GLN A 47 4.82 15.14 -36.52
CA GLN A 47 4.62 15.43 -37.96
C GLN A 47 3.38 16.28 -38.18
N ALA A 48 3.34 17.02 -39.30
CA ALA A 48 2.16 17.78 -39.68
C ALA A 48 1.04 16.84 -40.10
N PRO A 49 -0.17 16.94 -39.54
CA PRO A 49 -1.34 16.29 -40.10
C PRO A 49 -1.64 16.83 -41.52
N ARG A 50 -2.02 15.92 -42.40
CA ARG A 50 -2.32 16.23 -43.82
C ARG A 50 -3.82 16.23 -44.09
N ILE A 51 -4.65 16.24 -43.07
CA ILE A 51 -6.10 16.17 -43.17
C ILE A 51 -6.70 17.57 -43.07
N GLU A 52 -7.46 17.99 -44.10
CA GLU A 52 -8.23 19.22 -44.12
C GLU A 52 -9.73 18.98 -43.94
N ALA A 53 -10.12 17.72 -43.81
CA ALA A 53 -11.51 17.30 -43.62
C ALA A 53 -12.04 17.71 -42.24
N VAL A 54 -13.35 17.69 -42.12
CA VAL A 54 -14.07 17.85 -40.82
C VAL A 54 -14.69 16.50 -40.45
N PRO A 55 -14.57 16.05 -39.20
CA PRO A 55 -15.22 14.82 -38.78
C PRO A 55 -16.74 14.98 -38.76
N ALA A 56 -17.47 14.01 -39.32
CA ALA A 56 -18.92 13.97 -39.15
C ALA A 56 -19.25 13.78 -37.65
N PRO A 57 -20.44 14.21 -37.17
CA PRO A 57 -20.77 14.11 -35.73
C PRO A 57 -20.59 12.72 -35.15
N TRP A 58 -20.99 11.66 -35.86
CA TRP A 58 -20.80 10.28 -35.41
C TRP A 58 -19.31 9.86 -35.43
N GLN A 59 -18.51 10.36 -36.40
CA GLN A 59 -17.06 10.14 -36.43
C GLN A 59 -16.37 10.82 -35.26
N LEU A 60 -16.77 12.08 -34.95
CA LEU A 60 -16.27 12.81 -33.79
C LEU A 60 -16.50 12.00 -32.52
N LEU A 61 -17.73 11.53 -32.30
CA LEU A 61 -18.08 10.72 -31.15
C LEU A 61 -17.22 9.45 -31.06
N LEU A 62 -17.14 8.67 -32.15
CA LEU A 62 -16.37 7.43 -32.15
C LEU A 62 -14.87 7.68 -31.97
N LEU A 63 -14.30 8.70 -32.61
CA LEU A 63 -12.87 9.00 -32.56
C LEU A 63 -12.44 9.56 -31.19
N LEU A 64 -13.34 10.16 -30.43
CA LEU A 64 -13.09 10.58 -29.05
C LEU A 64 -13.31 9.44 -28.04
N LEU A 65 -14.35 8.63 -28.21
CA LEU A 65 -14.68 7.55 -27.29
C LEU A 65 -13.77 6.33 -27.42
N LEU A 66 -13.28 6.00 -28.60
CA LEU A 66 -12.52 4.77 -28.82
C LEU A 66 -11.24 4.69 -27.98
N PRO A 67 -10.39 5.72 -27.90
CA PRO A 67 -9.24 5.72 -27.00
C PRO A 67 -9.64 5.61 -25.52
N GLU A 68 -10.75 6.22 -25.11
CA GLU A 68 -11.24 6.18 -23.72
C GLU A 68 -11.73 4.78 -23.34
N VAL A 69 -12.49 4.13 -24.21
CA VAL A 69 -12.94 2.75 -23.98
C VAL A 69 -11.75 1.80 -23.91
N LEU A 70 -10.76 1.99 -24.78
CA LEU A 70 -9.52 1.20 -24.75
C LEU A 70 -8.77 1.42 -23.44
N TRP A 71 -8.57 2.67 -23.04
CA TRP A 71 -7.92 3.03 -21.78
C TRP A 71 -8.67 2.45 -20.58
N PHE A 72 -9.99 2.62 -20.52
CA PHE A 72 -10.84 2.07 -19.48
C PHE A 72 -10.72 0.54 -19.38
N GLY A 73 -10.73 -0.16 -20.51
CA GLY A 73 -10.55 -1.62 -20.53
C GLY A 73 -9.15 -2.06 -20.10
N LEU A 74 -8.10 -1.37 -20.57
CA LEU A 74 -6.72 -1.70 -20.24
C LEU A 74 -6.39 -1.43 -18.77
N THR A 75 -6.93 -0.36 -18.17
CA THR A 75 -6.69 -0.05 -16.75
C THR A 75 -7.26 -1.10 -15.79
N ARG A 76 -8.20 -1.96 -16.25
CA ARG A 76 -8.65 -3.13 -15.49
C ARG A 76 -7.49 -4.08 -15.15
N PHE A 77 -6.54 -4.22 -16.06
CA PHE A 77 -5.37 -5.10 -15.89
C PHE A 77 -4.29 -4.52 -14.95
N GLN A 78 -4.43 -3.27 -14.50
CA GLN A 78 -3.58 -2.70 -13.45
C GLN A 78 -3.93 -3.22 -12.05
N VAL A 79 -5.07 -3.91 -11.90
CA VAL A 79 -5.50 -4.54 -10.66
C VAL A 79 -5.35 -6.06 -10.81
N THR A 80 -4.53 -6.65 -9.95
CA THR A 80 -4.36 -8.11 -9.88
C THR A 80 -5.51 -8.73 -9.08
N GLY A 81 -6.12 -9.82 -9.61
CA GLY A 81 -7.24 -10.49 -8.96
C GLY A 81 -8.63 -9.87 -9.26
N PRO A 82 -9.63 -10.14 -8.39
CA PRO A 82 -10.96 -9.58 -8.52
C PRO A 82 -10.92 -8.05 -8.44
N ALA A 83 -11.70 -7.38 -9.29
CA ALA A 83 -11.74 -5.92 -9.32
C ALA A 83 -13.16 -5.41 -9.47
N GLN A 84 -13.47 -4.34 -8.77
CA GLN A 84 -14.73 -3.62 -8.84
C GLN A 84 -14.56 -2.25 -9.49
N LEU A 85 -15.60 -1.81 -10.20
CA LEU A 85 -15.65 -0.51 -10.85
C LEU A 85 -16.00 0.59 -9.83
N ASN A 86 -15.15 1.62 -9.75
CA ASN A 86 -15.47 2.86 -9.06
C ASN A 86 -16.13 3.85 -10.03
N ALA A 87 -17.47 3.84 -10.07
CA ALA A 87 -18.23 4.70 -10.96
C ALA A 87 -17.98 6.20 -10.71
N THR A 88 -17.77 6.60 -9.46
CA THR A 88 -17.47 7.99 -9.09
C THR A 88 -16.14 8.44 -9.69
N ALA A 89 -15.10 7.62 -9.58
CA ALA A 89 -13.80 7.91 -10.19
C ALA A 89 -13.89 7.96 -11.71
N ALA A 90 -14.67 7.07 -12.34
CA ALA A 90 -14.89 7.09 -13.79
C ALA A 90 -15.58 8.40 -14.24
N LEU A 91 -16.60 8.86 -13.52
CA LEU A 91 -17.28 10.13 -13.83
C LEU A 91 -16.37 11.35 -13.58
N ASN A 92 -15.50 11.28 -12.60
CA ASN A 92 -14.56 12.35 -12.28
C ASN A 92 -13.55 12.63 -13.41
N THR A 93 -13.39 11.74 -14.40
CA THR A 93 -12.52 12.01 -15.56
C THR A 93 -13.15 12.97 -16.57
N LEU A 94 -14.46 13.19 -16.53
CA LEU A 94 -15.18 14.01 -17.51
C LEU A 94 -14.78 15.49 -17.49
N TRP A 95 -14.35 16.03 -16.35
CA TRP A 95 -13.88 17.42 -16.26
C TRP A 95 -12.70 17.69 -17.21
N PHE A 96 -11.85 16.70 -17.41
CA PHE A 96 -10.69 16.79 -18.31
C PHE A 96 -11.10 17.17 -19.73
N TRP A 97 -12.13 16.51 -20.25
CA TRP A 97 -12.65 16.77 -21.59
C TRP A 97 -13.28 18.15 -21.72
N GLY A 98 -14.05 18.57 -20.71
CA GLY A 98 -14.63 19.92 -20.69
C GLY A 98 -13.56 21.01 -20.71
N LEU A 99 -12.53 20.85 -19.87
CA LEU A 99 -11.43 21.81 -19.79
C LEU A 99 -10.56 21.80 -21.07
N LEU A 100 -10.26 20.62 -21.63
CA LEU A 100 -9.50 20.49 -22.88
C LEU A 100 -10.24 21.18 -24.06
N ALA A 101 -11.55 20.93 -24.18
CA ALA A 101 -12.37 21.57 -25.20
C ALA A 101 -12.41 23.09 -25.04
N TRP A 102 -12.54 23.60 -23.80
CA TRP A 102 -12.53 25.02 -23.51
C TRP A 102 -11.18 25.67 -23.83
N LEU A 103 -10.07 25.05 -23.44
CA LEU A 103 -8.72 25.50 -23.76
C LEU A 103 -8.46 25.54 -25.27
N GLY A 104 -8.89 24.49 -26.00
CA GLY A 104 -8.82 24.44 -27.45
C GLY A 104 -9.65 25.56 -28.10
N TRP A 105 -10.89 25.76 -27.65
CA TRP A 105 -11.76 26.81 -28.17
C TRP A 105 -11.18 28.22 -27.96
N THR A 106 -10.68 28.51 -26.78
CA THR A 106 -10.09 29.83 -26.49
C THR A 106 -8.80 30.09 -27.25
N THR A 107 -8.03 29.05 -27.58
CA THR A 107 -6.75 29.16 -28.28
C THR A 107 -6.92 29.28 -29.80
N LEU A 108 -7.81 28.47 -30.39
CA LEU A 108 -7.99 28.41 -31.83
C LEU A 108 -8.83 29.58 -32.36
N ARG A 109 -9.92 29.95 -31.65
CA ARG A 109 -10.89 31.00 -32.05
C ARG A 109 -11.31 30.97 -33.53
N GLY A 110 -11.27 29.79 -34.11
CA GLY A 110 -11.67 29.54 -35.49
C GLY A 110 -13.13 29.02 -35.59
N PRO A 111 -13.56 28.64 -36.80
CA PRO A 111 -14.87 28.00 -36.99
C PRO A 111 -14.99 26.75 -36.11
N GLN A 112 -16.23 26.39 -35.68
CA GLN A 112 -16.47 25.23 -34.80
C GLN A 112 -15.90 23.91 -35.35
N HIS A 113 -15.84 23.76 -36.68
CA HIS A 113 -15.26 22.57 -37.31
C HIS A 113 -13.73 22.44 -37.09
N GLN A 114 -13.01 23.56 -36.89
CA GLN A 114 -11.58 23.53 -36.57
C GLN A 114 -11.34 22.96 -35.17
N LEU A 115 -12.18 23.29 -34.17
CA LEU A 115 -12.13 22.71 -32.85
C LEU A 115 -12.38 21.20 -32.89
N ALA A 116 -13.40 20.73 -33.63
CA ALA A 116 -13.69 19.31 -33.76
C ALA A 116 -12.51 18.52 -34.36
N ARG A 117 -11.88 19.07 -35.43
CA ARG A 117 -10.67 18.50 -36.01
C ARG A 117 -9.54 18.43 -35.01
N TRP A 118 -9.26 19.54 -34.32
CA TRP A 118 -8.19 19.63 -33.33
C TRP A 118 -8.39 18.65 -32.18
N LEU A 119 -9.61 18.54 -31.63
CA LEU A 119 -9.92 17.59 -30.54
C LEU A 119 -9.60 16.15 -30.93
N VAL A 120 -10.01 15.73 -32.16
CA VAL A 120 -9.71 14.39 -32.64
C VAL A 120 -8.20 14.15 -32.76
N LEU A 121 -7.49 15.08 -33.40
CA LEU A 121 -6.05 14.94 -33.62
C LEU A 121 -5.27 14.99 -32.30
N ALA A 122 -5.65 15.88 -31.39
CA ALA A 122 -5.04 15.98 -30.06
C ALA A 122 -5.27 14.70 -29.24
N ASN A 123 -6.50 14.16 -29.23
CA ASN A 123 -6.80 12.91 -28.55
C ASN A 123 -5.94 11.74 -29.07
N TRP A 124 -5.90 11.55 -30.40
CA TRP A 124 -5.09 10.47 -30.98
C TRP A 124 -3.57 10.70 -30.85
N ALA A 125 -3.12 11.93 -30.73
CA ALA A 125 -1.73 12.26 -30.47
C ALA A 125 -1.27 11.81 -29.07
N THR A 126 -2.17 11.68 -28.10
CA THR A 126 -1.84 11.20 -26.74
C THR A 126 -1.81 9.69 -26.61
N VAL A 127 -2.47 8.95 -27.52
CA VAL A 127 -2.66 7.49 -27.45
C VAL A 127 -1.35 6.72 -27.26
N PRO A 128 -0.26 6.97 -28.00
CA PRO A 128 0.99 6.21 -27.84
C PRO A 128 1.60 6.35 -26.43
N ALA A 129 1.60 7.56 -25.87
CA ALA A 129 2.11 7.78 -24.51
C ALA A 129 1.18 7.15 -23.45
N THR A 130 -0.14 7.25 -23.63
CA THR A 130 -1.13 6.61 -22.76
C THR A 130 -0.97 5.09 -22.75
N LEU A 131 -0.78 4.45 -23.90
CA LEU A 131 -0.53 3.01 -23.99
C LEU A 131 0.78 2.62 -23.31
N LEU A 132 1.83 3.42 -23.44
CA LEU A 132 3.08 3.21 -22.71
C LEU A 132 2.87 3.26 -21.21
N PHE A 133 2.17 4.27 -20.70
CA PHE A 133 1.90 4.41 -19.26
C PHE A 133 1.08 3.26 -18.70
N VAL A 134 0.01 2.89 -19.38
CA VAL A 134 -0.83 1.76 -18.97
C VAL A 134 -0.04 0.46 -19.03
N GLY A 135 0.75 0.23 -20.08
CA GLY A 135 1.60 -0.94 -20.22
C GLY A 135 2.65 -1.05 -19.10
N LEU A 136 3.34 0.04 -18.77
CA LEU A 136 4.27 0.09 -17.65
C LEU A 136 3.59 -0.20 -16.30
N SER A 137 2.40 0.39 -16.09
CA SER A 137 1.63 0.16 -14.86
C SER A 137 1.14 -1.28 -14.74
N ILE A 138 0.72 -1.91 -15.84
CA ILE A 138 0.35 -3.34 -15.87
C ILE A 138 1.57 -4.21 -15.59
N ALA A 139 2.69 -3.95 -16.26
CA ALA A 139 3.93 -4.71 -16.06
C ALA A 139 4.40 -4.63 -14.60
N TYR A 140 4.33 -3.46 -13.99
CA TYR A 140 4.63 -3.27 -12.57
C TYR A 140 3.66 -4.05 -11.67
N ALA A 141 2.35 -3.95 -11.91
CA ALA A 141 1.33 -4.63 -11.10
C ALA A 141 1.45 -6.16 -11.13
N HIS A 142 1.95 -6.73 -12.24
CA HIS A 142 2.13 -8.16 -12.42
C HIS A 142 3.56 -8.67 -12.14
N GLY A 143 4.47 -7.81 -11.69
CA GLY A 143 5.87 -8.20 -11.44
C GLY A 143 6.66 -8.54 -12.72
N TRP A 144 6.21 -8.11 -13.90
CA TRP A 144 6.88 -8.36 -15.19
C TRP A 144 7.93 -7.31 -15.53
N SER A 145 8.11 -6.34 -14.66
CA SER A 145 9.10 -5.28 -14.88
C SER A 145 10.52 -5.86 -14.79
N PRO A 146 11.41 -5.59 -15.78
CA PRO A 146 12.81 -5.91 -15.66
C PRO A 146 13.43 -5.26 -14.41
N GLU A 147 14.46 -5.90 -13.84
CA GLU A 147 15.11 -5.44 -12.59
C GLU A 147 15.55 -3.96 -12.63
N PHE A 148 15.97 -3.46 -13.82
CA PHE A 148 16.35 -2.05 -13.96
C PHE A 148 15.18 -1.08 -13.77
N PHE A 149 13.92 -1.49 -13.98
CA PHE A 149 12.73 -0.70 -13.65
C PHE A 149 12.37 -0.73 -12.16
N GLY A 150 12.96 -1.62 -11.38
CA GLY A 150 12.90 -1.60 -9.91
C GLY A 150 13.52 -0.33 -9.31
N ASN A 151 14.38 0.37 -10.08
CA ASN A 151 14.83 1.70 -9.71
C ASN A 151 13.72 2.74 -10.00
N ALA A 152 13.12 3.26 -8.94
CA ALA A 152 12.07 4.28 -9.01
C ALA A 152 12.44 5.47 -9.92
N ALA A 153 13.71 5.87 -9.97
CA ALA A 153 14.18 6.97 -10.81
C ALA A 153 13.97 6.69 -12.31
N TYR A 154 14.24 5.49 -12.79
CA TYR A 154 14.02 5.13 -14.20
C TYR A 154 12.53 5.09 -14.55
N PHE A 155 11.73 4.49 -13.67
CA PHE A 155 10.28 4.41 -13.85
C PHE A 155 9.67 5.82 -13.97
N TRP A 156 9.96 6.69 -13.02
CA TRP A 156 9.47 8.08 -13.01
C TRP A 156 10.00 8.93 -14.15
N SER A 157 11.24 8.66 -14.59
CA SER A 157 11.82 9.34 -15.76
C SER A 157 11.06 9.03 -17.05
N LEU A 158 10.68 7.77 -17.28
CA LEU A 158 9.88 7.38 -18.43
C LEU A 158 8.49 8.02 -18.42
N TYR A 159 7.83 8.05 -17.26
CA TYR A 159 6.57 8.78 -17.10
C TYR A 159 6.73 10.26 -17.42
N GLY A 160 7.75 10.92 -16.85
CA GLY A 160 8.03 12.32 -17.10
C GLY A 160 8.30 12.62 -18.57
N LEU A 161 9.11 11.81 -19.26
CA LEU A 161 9.38 11.94 -20.69
C LEU A 161 8.11 11.79 -21.53
N GLY A 162 7.24 10.85 -21.19
CA GLY A 162 5.97 10.67 -21.88
C GLY A 162 5.06 11.87 -21.73
N TYR A 163 4.94 12.46 -20.54
CA TYR A 163 4.17 13.69 -20.32
C TYR A 163 4.74 14.89 -21.08
N VAL A 164 6.04 15.09 -21.06
CA VAL A 164 6.72 16.15 -21.83
C VAL A 164 6.47 15.95 -23.32
N TRP A 165 6.54 14.72 -23.82
CA TRP A 165 6.23 14.38 -25.20
C TRP A 165 4.79 14.71 -25.58
N MET A 166 3.81 14.34 -24.75
CA MET A 166 2.40 14.68 -24.98
C MET A 166 2.17 16.18 -25.04
N LEU A 167 2.73 16.94 -24.07
CA LEU A 167 2.65 18.41 -24.07
C LEU A 167 3.24 19.01 -25.33
N PHE A 168 4.40 18.53 -25.75
CA PHE A 168 5.06 19.03 -26.96
C PHE A 168 4.28 18.70 -28.23
N ALA A 169 3.71 17.48 -28.34
CA ALA A 169 2.89 17.07 -29.47
C ALA A 169 1.63 17.95 -29.61
N ILE A 170 0.90 18.16 -28.51
CA ILE A 170 -0.30 19.02 -28.49
C ILE A 170 0.07 20.48 -28.75
N ALA A 171 1.12 21.01 -28.13
CA ALA A 171 1.57 22.37 -28.35
C ALA A 171 1.96 22.62 -29.82
N ARG A 172 2.71 21.70 -30.44
CA ARG A 172 3.09 21.77 -31.84
C ARG A 172 1.92 21.66 -32.79
N LEU A 173 0.95 20.77 -32.49
CA LEU A 173 -0.30 20.68 -33.25
C LEU A 173 -1.07 22.00 -33.18
N THR A 174 -1.23 22.57 -32.01
CA THR A 174 -1.98 23.79 -31.74
C THR A 174 -1.29 25.01 -32.35
N ALA A 175 0.04 25.11 -32.31
CA ALA A 175 0.82 26.24 -32.81
C ALA A 175 0.62 26.46 -34.35
N ARG A 176 0.20 25.43 -35.06
CA ARG A 176 -0.07 25.51 -36.52
C ARG A 176 -1.44 26.09 -36.82
N GLU A 177 -2.39 25.99 -35.93
CA GLU A 177 -3.78 26.39 -36.11
C GLU A 177 -4.15 27.61 -35.23
N ALA A 178 -3.28 28.00 -34.27
CA ALA A 178 -3.56 29.09 -33.36
C ALA A 178 -3.50 30.46 -34.06
N VAL A 179 -4.44 31.32 -33.69
CA VAL A 179 -4.52 32.71 -34.20
C VAL A 179 -3.31 33.56 -33.73
N ALA A 180 -2.75 33.29 -32.59
CA ALA A 180 -1.63 34.03 -32.03
C ALA A 180 -0.69 33.13 -31.20
N ARG A 181 0.62 33.26 -31.38
CA ARG A 181 1.64 32.48 -30.68
C ARG A 181 1.60 32.59 -29.16
N TRP A 182 1.23 33.77 -28.62
CA TRP A 182 1.13 33.97 -27.16
C TRP A 182 0.03 33.09 -26.52
N ARG A 183 -1.03 32.74 -27.26
CA ARG A 183 -2.08 31.83 -26.77
C ARG A 183 -1.57 30.40 -26.60
N VAL A 184 -0.71 29.96 -27.53
CA VAL A 184 -0.05 28.65 -27.37
C VAL A 184 0.88 28.67 -26.16
N ALA A 185 1.57 29.77 -25.90
CA ALA A 185 2.41 29.93 -24.72
C ALA A 185 1.61 29.85 -23.40
N LEU A 186 0.36 30.28 -23.37
CA LEU A 186 -0.54 30.12 -22.23
C LEU A 186 -1.17 28.73 -22.15
N LEU A 187 -1.42 28.09 -23.30
CA LEU A 187 -1.98 26.74 -23.34
C LEU A 187 -1.04 25.70 -22.72
N VAL A 188 0.28 25.83 -22.95
CA VAL A 188 1.26 24.84 -22.49
C VAL A 188 1.27 24.70 -20.97
N PRO A 189 1.39 25.76 -20.14
CA PRO A 189 1.32 25.62 -18.71
C PRO A 189 -0.06 25.19 -18.20
N ALA A 190 -1.16 25.58 -18.88
CA ALA A 190 -2.51 25.11 -18.54
C ALA A 190 -2.67 23.60 -18.76
N LEU A 191 -2.17 23.09 -19.90
CA LEU A 191 -2.14 21.65 -20.17
C LEU A 191 -1.21 20.90 -19.20
N ALA A 192 -0.05 21.49 -18.87
CA ALA A 192 0.86 20.89 -17.88
C ALA A 192 0.20 20.78 -16.51
N GLY A 193 -0.48 21.84 -16.05
CA GLY A 193 -1.24 21.81 -14.78
C GLY A 193 -2.38 20.78 -14.82
N MET A 194 -3.10 20.68 -15.93
CA MET A 194 -4.18 19.71 -16.13
C MET A 194 -3.66 18.27 -16.10
N LEU A 195 -2.54 17.97 -16.77
CA LEU A 195 -1.90 16.66 -16.77
C LEU A 195 -1.33 16.32 -15.37
N ALA A 196 -0.73 17.31 -14.68
CA ALA A 196 -0.23 17.12 -13.32
C ALA A 196 -1.35 16.82 -12.33
N LEU A 197 -2.50 17.47 -12.47
CA LEU A 197 -3.68 17.19 -11.65
C LEU A 197 -4.25 15.80 -11.94
N GLY A 198 -4.36 15.41 -13.21
CA GLY A 198 -4.76 14.06 -13.60
C GLY A 198 -3.81 13.00 -13.08
N PHE A 199 -2.50 13.24 -13.16
CA PHE A 199 -1.49 12.36 -12.58
C PHE A 199 -1.64 12.22 -11.06
N TRP A 200 -1.81 13.35 -10.35
CA TRP A 200 -2.04 13.33 -8.90
C TRP A 200 -3.28 12.52 -8.52
N GLN A 201 -4.38 12.67 -9.26
CA GLN A 201 -5.60 11.87 -9.06
C GLN A 201 -5.35 10.36 -9.26
N THR A 202 -4.58 9.98 -10.29
CA THR A 202 -4.29 8.55 -10.55
C THR A 202 -3.35 7.93 -9.52
N MET A 203 -2.52 8.73 -8.84
CA MET A 203 -1.66 8.27 -7.74
C MET A 203 -2.45 8.00 -6.46
N ASN A 204 -3.58 8.65 -6.27
CA ASN A 204 -4.45 8.38 -5.15
C ASN A 204 -5.22 7.06 -5.37
N MET A 205 -4.95 6.03 -4.56
CA MET A 205 -5.56 4.71 -4.74
C MET A 205 -7.09 4.72 -4.65
N GLN A 206 -7.67 5.68 -3.93
CA GLN A 206 -9.12 5.82 -3.78
C GLN A 206 -9.80 6.38 -5.03
N ASP A 207 -9.03 7.09 -5.89
CA ASP A 207 -9.55 7.71 -7.11
C ASP A 207 -9.31 6.85 -8.38
N ARG A 208 -8.84 5.62 -8.21
CA ARG A 208 -8.69 4.69 -9.35
C ARG A 208 -10.04 4.19 -9.84
N ILE A 209 -10.18 4.10 -11.16
CA ILE A 209 -11.40 3.59 -11.83
C ILE A 209 -11.66 2.13 -11.50
N TRP A 210 -10.59 1.31 -11.48
CA TRP A 210 -10.65 -0.07 -11.04
C TRP A 210 -9.95 -0.23 -9.70
N GLN A 211 -10.63 -0.80 -8.74
CA GLN A 211 -10.14 -1.07 -7.41
C GLN A 211 -10.19 -2.57 -7.11
N THR A 212 -9.33 -3.05 -6.23
CA THR A 212 -9.41 -4.44 -5.78
C THR A 212 -10.76 -4.67 -5.10
N ASP A 213 -11.47 -5.68 -5.54
CA ASP A 213 -12.68 -6.14 -4.88
C ASP A 213 -12.27 -7.00 -3.67
N TYR A 214 -12.19 -6.35 -2.53
CA TYR A 214 -11.81 -7.02 -1.28
C TYR A 214 -12.85 -8.04 -0.83
N ASP A 215 -14.13 -7.84 -1.13
CA ASP A 215 -15.20 -8.77 -0.76
C ASP A 215 -15.13 -10.03 -1.63
N ALA A 216 -14.96 -9.89 -2.95
CA ALA A 216 -14.75 -11.02 -3.84
C ALA A 216 -13.40 -11.72 -3.59
N THR A 217 -12.36 -10.98 -3.23
CA THR A 217 -11.06 -11.57 -2.84
C THR A 217 -11.21 -12.38 -1.56
N ALA A 218 -11.91 -11.84 -0.57
CA ALA A 218 -12.20 -12.54 0.68
C ALA A 218 -13.09 -13.76 0.48
N ALA A 219 -14.04 -13.71 -0.47
CA ALA A 219 -14.91 -14.84 -0.80
C ALA A 219 -14.20 -15.94 -1.61
N ALA A 220 -13.17 -15.58 -2.39
CA ALA A 220 -12.35 -16.55 -3.13
C ALA A 220 -11.31 -17.27 -2.24
N GLU A 221 -11.01 -16.72 -1.05
CA GLU A 221 -10.22 -17.41 -0.05
C GLU A 221 -11.08 -18.49 0.66
N PRO A 222 -10.51 -19.66 1.00
CA PRO A 222 -11.23 -20.62 1.83
C PRO A 222 -11.74 -19.91 3.08
N GLU A 223 -13.03 -20.16 3.41
CA GLU A 223 -13.70 -19.52 4.55
C GLU A 223 -12.82 -19.67 5.81
N ARG A 224 -12.21 -18.57 6.23
CA ARG A 224 -11.40 -18.58 7.44
C ARG A 224 -12.32 -18.58 8.65
N PRO A 225 -11.99 -19.33 9.69
CA PRO A 225 -12.69 -19.20 10.96
C PRO A 225 -12.69 -17.71 11.35
N ARG A 226 -13.86 -17.18 11.60
CA ARG A 226 -14.00 -15.80 12.12
C ARG A 226 -14.43 -15.88 13.58
N LEU A 227 -13.84 -15.02 14.39
CA LEU A 227 -14.27 -14.91 15.79
C LEU A 227 -15.73 -14.46 15.82
N LYS A 228 -16.58 -15.25 16.44
CA LYS A 228 -17.97 -14.89 16.72
C LYS A 228 -18.04 -14.36 18.15
N LEU A 229 -18.26 -13.04 18.30
CA LEU A 229 -18.44 -12.46 19.61
C LEU A 229 -19.88 -12.70 20.07
N THR A 230 -20.05 -13.61 21.02
CA THR A 230 -21.30 -13.86 21.73
C THR A 230 -21.08 -13.63 23.23
N GLN A 231 -22.17 -13.58 24.00
CA GLN A 231 -22.05 -13.47 25.46
C GLN A 231 -21.25 -14.64 26.04
N GLU A 232 -21.49 -15.86 25.54
CA GLU A 232 -20.80 -17.06 25.99
C GLU A 232 -19.28 -16.98 25.78
N VAL A 233 -18.83 -16.39 24.66
CA VAL A 233 -17.39 -16.19 24.37
C VAL A 233 -16.77 -15.22 25.36
N PHE A 234 -17.47 -14.14 25.75
CA PHE A 234 -16.97 -13.22 26.78
C PHE A 234 -16.88 -13.88 28.16
N GLU A 235 -17.91 -14.63 28.55
CA GLU A 235 -17.91 -15.36 29.81
C GLU A 235 -16.83 -16.46 29.83
N GLN A 236 -16.66 -17.18 28.72
CA GLN A 236 -15.58 -18.16 28.55
C GLN A 236 -14.20 -17.51 28.65
N GLN A 237 -13.99 -16.37 28.06
CA GLN A 237 -12.71 -15.64 28.14
C GLN A 237 -12.41 -15.18 29.56
N GLN A 238 -13.42 -14.74 30.31
CA GLN A 238 -13.24 -14.38 31.72
C GLN A 238 -12.87 -15.59 32.57
N ALA A 239 -13.63 -16.67 32.43
CA ALA A 239 -13.35 -17.93 33.15
C ALA A 239 -12.00 -18.56 32.74
N LEU A 240 -11.61 -18.45 31.47
CA LEU A 240 -10.32 -18.88 30.94
C LEU A 240 -9.17 -18.06 31.54
N TRP A 241 -9.32 -16.76 31.61
CA TRP A 241 -8.36 -15.86 32.26
C TRP A 241 -8.13 -16.26 33.72
N GLU A 242 -9.19 -16.43 34.49
CA GLU A 242 -9.11 -16.81 35.91
C GLU A 242 -8.40 -18.15 36.11
N ARG A 243 -8.77 -19.16 35.32
CA ARG A 243 -8.10 -20.48 35.36
C ARG A 243 -6.62 -20.40 34.99
N THR A 244 -6.31 -19.65 33.94
CA THR A 244 -4.92 -19.50 33.45
C THR A 244 -4.05 -18.83 34.51
N VAL A 245 -4.52 -17.77 35.13
CA VAL A 245 -3.80 -17.06 36.21
C VAL A 245 -3.68 -17.92 37.47
N ALA A 246 -4.76 -18.64 37.85
CA ALA A 246 -4.74 -19.55 38.99
C ALA A 246 -3.75 -20.71 38.81
N GLY A 247 -3.59 -21.17 37.56
CA GLY A 247 -2.65 -22.24 37.20
C GLY A 247 -1.18 -21.86 37.18
N ILE A 248 -0.83 -20.57 37.37
CA ILE A 248 0.58 -20.15 37.44
C ILE A 248 1.23 -20.71 38.70
N ALA A 249 2.25 -21.55 38.53
CA ALA A 249 3.00 -22.11 39.65
C ALA A 249 3.75 -21.02 40.40
N SER A 250 3.75 -21.11 41.72
CA SER A 250 4.52 -20.25 42.59
C SER A 250 6.04 -20.47 42.44
N ARG A 251 6.81 -19.50 42.91
CA ARG A 251 8.28 -19.62 42.95
C ARG A 251 8.74 -20.79 43.82
N GLU A 252 9.85 -21.38 43.45
CA GLU A 252 10.59 -22.31 44.27
C GLU A 252 11.66 -21.53 45.07
N PRO A 253 11.62 -21.57 46.39
CA PRO A 253 12.59 -20.83 47.22
C PRO A 253 14.03 -21.29 46.98
N GLY A 254 15.00 -20.38 47.18
CA GLY A 254 16.42 -20.70 47.14
C GLY A 254 17.03 -20.79 45.73
N ARG A 255 16.28 -20.47 44.69
CA ARG A 255 16.80 -20.40 43.31
C ARG A 255 16.09 -19.33 42.50
N THR A 256 16.76 -18.84 41.44
CA THR A 256 16.16 -18.00 40.42
C THR A 256 15.15 -18.80 39.62
N ASN A 257 13.88 -18.39 39.63
CA ASN A 257 12.84 -19.00 38.82
C ASN A 257 12.68 -18.22 37.47
N VAL A 258 12.28 -18.93 36.43
CA VAL A 258 11.95 -18.31 35.14
C VAL A 258 10.44 -18.30 34.96
N TYR A 259 9.91 -17.15 34.65
CA TYR A 259 8.53 -16.94 34.22
C TYR A 259 8.51 -16.49 32.78
N GLY A 260 7.47 -16.85 32.05
CA GLY A 260 7.30 -16.49 30.62
C GLY A 260 6.00 -15.73 30.37
N LEU A 261 6.06 -14.77 29.49
CA LEU A 261 4.90 -14.09 28.93
C LEU A 261 5.03 -14.08 27.40
N VAL A 262 4.14 -14.77 26.73
CA VAL A 262 4.12 -14.87 25.26
C VAL A 262 2.86 -14.19 24.75
N PHE A 263 3.02 -13.27 23.77
CA PHE A 263 1.97 -12.37 23.34
C PHE A 263 1.92 -12.28 21.81
N ALA A 264 0.80 -12.73 21.21
CA ALA A 264 0.55 -12.75 19.77
C ALA A 264 -0.78 -12.05 19.45
N PRO A 265 -0.80 -10.70 19.27
CA PRO A 265 -2.03 -9.92 19.18
C PRO A 265 -2.66 -9.87 17.79
N TYR A 266 -2.09 -10.47 16.75
CA TYR A 266 -2.56 -10.36 15.38
C TYR A 266 -3.30 -11.63 14.92
N ALA A 267 -4.63 -11.57 14.90
CA ALA A 267 -5.50 -12.73 14.69
C ALA A 267 -5.58 -13.23 13.24
N SER A 268 -5.22 -12.38 12.24
CA SER A 268 -5.51 -12.66 10.83
C SER A 268 -4.49 -13.58 10.16
N GLU A 269 -3.40 -13.92 10.85
CA GLU A 269 -2.34 -14.76 10.30
C GLU A 269 -1.88 -15.84 11.30
N ASP A 270 -1.93 -17.09 10.84
CA ASP A 270 -1.64 -18.28 11.65
C ASP A 270 -0.18 -18.36 12.13
N VAL A 271 0.73 -17.70 11.42
CA VAL A 271 2.17 -17.71 11.74
C VAL A 271 2.44 -17.25 13.17
N PHE A 272 1.73 -16.22 13.64
CA PHE A 272 1.93 -15.66 14.98
C PHE A 272 1.41 -16.60 16.08
N LEU A 273 0.31 -17.31 15.82
CA LEU A 273 -0.18 -18.33 16.75
C LEU A 273 0.79 -19.53 16.81
N ARG A 274 1.25 -20.02 15.65
CA ARG A 274 2.20 -21.14 15.58
C ARG A 274 3.50 -20.78 16.29
N GLU A 275 4.05 -19.61 16.00
CA GLU A 275 5.29 -19.13 16.60
C GLU A 275 5.17 -18.94 18.10
N SER A 276 4.15 -18.23 18.55
CA SER A 276 3.93 -18.01 20.00
C SER A 276 3.73 -19.32 20.75
N THR A 277 3.06 -20.30 20.16
CA THR A 277 2.89 -21.64 20.74
C THR A 277 4.24 -22.37 20.86
N MET A 278 5.05 -22.33 19.80
CA MET A 278 6.40 -22.91 19.81
C MET A 278 7.27 -22.25 20.87
N VAL A 279 7.29 -20.92 20.93
CA VAL A 279 8.10 -20.18 21.90
C VAL A 279 7.69 -20.46 23.34
N ALA A 280 6.38 -20.49 23.63
CA ALA A 280 5.87 -20.83 24.96
C ALA A 280 6.39 -22.21 25.39
N LYS A 281 6.36 -23.20 24.49
CA LYS A 281 6.89 -24.53 24.72
C LYS A 281 8.40 -24.53 24.99
N VAL A 282 9.17 -23.81 24.20
CA VAL A 282 10.64 -23.69 24.39
C VAL A 282 10.97 -23.08 25.75
N ILE A 283 10.27 -22.01 26.17
CA ILE A 283 10.48 -21.40 27.48
C ILE A 283 10.16 -22.40 28.60
N GLN A 284 9.06 -23.14 28.49
CA GLN A 284 8.67 -24.15 29.48
C GLN A 284 9.69 -25.27 29.60
N GLU A 285 10.13 -25.84 28.47
CA GLU A 285 10.98 -27.04 28.43
C GLU A 285 12.45 -26.73 28.70
N ARG A 286 12.96 -25.60 28.15
CA ARG A 286 14.40 -25.32 28.16
C ARG A 286 14.83 -24.52 29.38
N PHE A 287 13.94 -23.68 29.92
CA PHE A 287 14.25 -22.75 31.02
C PHE A 287 13.60 -23.12 32.35
N GLY A 288 13.04 -24.34 32.45
CA GLY A 288 12.42 -24.83 33.68
C GLY A 288 11.19 -24.02 34.11
N ALA A 289 10.50 -23.41 33.15
CA ALA A 289 9.33 -22.57 33.40
C ALA A 289 8.01 -23.33 33.23
N LYS A 290 7.99 -24.63 33.46
CA LYS A 290 6.77 -25.45 33.42
C LYS A 290 5.71 -24.85 34.34
N GLU A 291 4.49 -24.65 33.86
CA GLU A 291 3.37 -24.01 34.57
C GLU A 291 3.65 -22.55 35.03
N ARG A 292 4.71 -21.88 34.49
CA ARG A 292 5.05 -20.49 34.78
C ARG A 292 5.04 -19.62 33.53
N VAL A 293 4.38 -20.06 32.43
CA VAL A 293 4.26 -19.32 31.18
C VAL A 293 2.81 -18.93 30.95
N LEU A 294 2.54 -17.63 30.83
CA LEU A 294 1.29 -17.11 30.32
C LEU A 294 1.41 -16.92 28.81
N HIS A 295 0.50 -17.52 28.07
CA HIS A 295 0.39 -17.38 26.62
C HIS A 295 -0.92 -16.67 26.28
N LEU A 296 -0.83 -15.50 25.69
CA LEU A 296 -1.95 -14.69 25.21
C LEU A 296 -1.90 -14.66 23.69
N ALA A 297 -2.98 -15.02 23.03
CA ALA A 297 -3.03 -15.01 21.57
C ALA A 297 -4.40 -14.59 21.04
N ASN A 298 -4.40 -13.79 20.00
CA ASN A 298 -5.59 -13.48 19.21
C ASN A 298 -5.61 -14.39 18.00
N HIS A 299 -6.58 -15.28 17.97
CA HIS A 299 -6.87 -16.10 16.79
C HIS A 299 -8.30 -16.65 16.89
N PRO A 300 -9.06 -16.73 15.79
CA PRO A 300 -10.46 -17.21 15.85
C PRO A 300 -10.64 -18.60 16.47
N THR A 301 -9.66 -19.49 16.30
CA THR A 301 -9.71 -20.86 16.82
C THR A 301 -9.29 -20.99 18.28
N THR A 302 -8.73 -19.95 18.89
CA THR A 302 -8.20 -20.00 20.27
C THR A 302 -9.09 -19.32 21.30
N ALA A 303 -10.24 -18.78 20.90
CA ALA A 303 -11.14 -18.06 21.81
C ALA A 303 -11.60 -18.88 23.04
N GLY A 304 -11.63 -20.21 22.94
CA GLY A 304 -11.95 -21.10 24.05
C GLY A 304 -10.74 -21.70 24.81
N THR A 305 -9.51 -21.43 24.35
CA THR A 305 -8.31 -22.13 24.87
C THR A 305 -7.19 -21.20 25.33
N LEU A 306 -7.09 -19.99 24.76
CA LEU A 306 -6.10 -18.98 25.15
C LEU A 306 -6.78 -17.65 25.47
N PRO A 307 -6.35 -16.95 26.52
CA PRO A 307 -6.81 -15.58 26.78
C PRO A 307 -6.42 -14.65 25.64
N TRP A 308 -7.27 -13.68 25.36
CA TRP A 308 -7.01 -12.71 24.29
C TRP A 308 -5.77 -11.87 24.55
N ALA A 309 -4.99 -11.66 23.50
CA ALA A 309 -3.81 -10.81 23.49
C ALA A 309 -4.22 -9.34 23.27
N THR A 310 -4.69 -8.68 24.29
CA THR A 310 -4.97 -7.24 24.30
C THR A 310 -3.96 -6.52 25.20
N PRO A 311 -3.68 -5.20 25.00
CA PRO A 311 -2.82 -4.44 25.91
C PRO A 311 -3.30 -4.49 27.37
N LEU A 312 -4.60 -4.51 27.61
CA LEU A 312 -5.17 -4.67 28.96
C LEU A 312 -4.82 -6.03 29.56
N ASN A 313 -4.98 -7.11 28.81
CA ASN A 313 -4.62 -8.46 29.31
C ASN A 313 -3.12 -8.63 29.45
N LEU A 314 -2.31 -7.96 28.62
CA LEU A 314 -0.86 -7.90 28.78
C LEU A 314 -0.47 -7.29 30.14
N GLN A 315 -1.02 -6.13 30.49
CA GLN A 315 -0.80 -5.47 31.77
C GLN A 315 -1.23 -6.38 32.96
N ARG A 316 -2.41 -6.99 32.86
CA ARG A 316 -2.92 -7.94 33.86
C ARG A 316 -2.03 -9.17 34.00
N ALA A 317 -1.50 -9.69 32.87
CA ALA A 317 -0.59 -10.85 32.88
C ALA A 317 0.72 -10.52 33.57
N ILE A 318 1.31 -9.36 33.28
CA ILE A 318 2.54 -8.89 33.96
C ILE A 318 2.29 -8.75 35.45
N ALA A 319 1.18 -8.15 35.89
CA ALA A 319 0.82 -8.02 37.29
C ALA A 319 0.59 -9.39 37.98
N ALA A 320 -0.07 -10.32 37.30
CA ALA A 320 -0.32 -11.68 37.81
C ALA A 320 0.99 -12.46 37.98
N LEU A 321 1.91 -12.39 37.04
CA LEU A 321 3.24 -13.00 37.11
C LEU A 321 4.06 -12.38 38.24
N ALA A 322 4.09 -11.04 38.34
CA ALA A 322 4.76 -10.33 39.43
C ALA A 322 4.25 -10.73 40.83
N GLY A 323 2.97 -11.10 40.95
CA GLY A 323 2.41 -11.63 42.20
C GLY A 323 2.86 -13.05 42.59
N ARG A 324 3.45 -13.79 41.65
CA ARG A 324 3.91 -15.17 41.84
C ARG A 324 5.44 -15.29 41.96
N MET A 325 6.18 -14.29 41.45
CA MET A 325 7.65 -14.31 41.40
C MET A 325 8.29 -13.47 42.51
N ASP A 326 9.55 -13.73 42.75
CA ASP A 326 10.43 -12.82 43.47
C ASP A 326 10.89 -11.75 42.47
N ARG A 327 10.33 -10.55 42.60
CA ARG A 327 10.54 -9.46 41.65
C ARG A 327 12.01 -8.99 41.58
N GLU A 328 12.81 -9.24 42.64
CA GLU A 328 14.22 -8.87 42.71
C GLU A 328 15.15 -9.94 42.12
N ASN A 329 14.77 -11.23 42.22
CA ASN A 329 15.69 -12.34 41.93
C ASN A 329 15.23 -13.28 40.82
N ASP A 330 13.93 -13.32 40.48
CA ASP A 330 13.42 -14.16 39.41
C ASP A 330 13.53 -13.46 38.04
N LEU A 331 13.53 -14.24 36.94
CA LEU A 331 13.63 -13.77 35.59
C LEU A 331 12.27 -13.83 34.90
N LEU A 332 11.85 -12.72 34.27
CA LEU A 332 10.72 -12.71 33.31
C LEU A 332 11.24 -12.71 31.86
N VAL A 333 10.83 -13.71 31.09
CA VAL A 333 11.04 -13.77 29.64
C VAL A 333 9.77 -13.34 28.94
N VAL A 334 9.83 -12.24 28.19
CA VAL A 334 8.71 -11.69 27.42
C VAL A 334 8.99 -11.91 25.93
N TYR A 335 8.06 -12.53 25.24
CA TYR A 335 8.09 -12.71 23.78
C TYR A 335 6.88 -12.08 23.13
N LEU A 336 7.10 -11.20 22.18
CA LEU A 336 6.07 -10.52 21.41
C LEU A 336 6.22 -10.87 19.92
N THR A 337 5.15 -11.27 19.26
CA THR A 337 5.17 -11.56 17.81
C THR A 337 3.95 -10.98 17.11
N SER A 338 4.18 -10.16 16.11
CA SER A 338 3.15 -9.50 15.30
C SER A 338 3.76 -8.79 14.10
N HIS A 339 2.92 -8.15 13.27
CA HIS A 339 3.40 -7.11 12.38
C HIS A 339 3.85 -5.87 13.16
N GLY A 340 4.90 -5.21 12.67
CA GLY A 340 5.41 -3.95 13.21
C GLY A 340 5.22 -2.81 12.23
N ALA A 341 4.87 -1.63 12.74
CA ALA A 341 4.76 -0.39 11.98
C ALA A 341 6.03 0.46 12.06
N ARG A 342 6.18 1.43 11.19
CA ARG A 342 7.36 2.33 11.14
C ARG A 342 7.52 3.22 12.38
N ASP A 343 6.44 3.44 13.12
CA ASP A 343 6.42 4.11 14.41
C ASP A 343 6.66 3.14 15.60
N HIS A 344 7.07 1.91 15.28
CA HIS A 344 7.41 0.84 16.20
C HIS A 344 6.24 0.25 16.99
N GLN A 345 5.00 0.57 16.68
CA GLN A 345 3.85 -0.09 17.27
C GLN A 345 3.71 -1.52 16.75
N LEU A 346 3.29 -2.44 17.61
CA LEU A 346 2.87 -3.78 17.23
C LEU A 346 1.39 -3.78 16.83
N ALA A 347 1.11 -4.24 15.64
CA ALA A 347 -0.25 -4.36 15.14
C ALA A 347 -1.04 -5.40 15.94
N ALA A 348 -2.30 -5.08 16.22
CA ALA A 348 -3.21 -5.97 16.90
C ALA A 348 -4.54 -6.05 16.16
N THR A 349 -5.06 -7.26 16.01
CA THR A 349 -6.38 -7.52 15.43
C THR A 349 -7.07 -8.65 16.17
N ASN A 350 -8.38 -8.57 16.33
CA ASN A 350 -9.21 -9.69 16.81
C ASN A 350 -10.67 -9.49 16.36
N GLY A 351 -10.86 -9.10 15.10
CA GLY A 351 -12.18 -8.75 14.58
C GLY A 351 -13.26 -9.80 14.83
N PRO A 352 -14.47 -9.37 15.32
CA PRO A 352 -14.97 -8.01 15.38
C PRO A 352 -14.62 -7.21 16.66
N LEU A 353 -13.86 -7.81 17.62
CA LEU A 353 -13.37 -7.09 18.78
C LEU A 353 -12.31 -6.06 18.37
N SER A 354 -12.51 -4.79 18.72
CA SER A 354 -11.50 -3.75 18.52
C SER A 354 -10.37 -3.90 19.55
N VAL A 355 -9.14 -4.03 19.08
CA VAL A 355 -7.95 -4.15 19.92
C VAL A 355 -6.98 -3.03 19.54
N PRO A 356 -6.58 -2.15 20.48
CA PRO A 356 -5.57 -1.14 20.22
C PRO A 356 -4.20 -1.78 19.96
N TRP A 357 -3.38 -1.13 19.16
CA TRP A 357 -1.99 -1.55 18.93
C TRP A 357 -1.16 -1.30 20.17
N LEU A 358 -0.10 -2.08 20.35
CA LEU A 358 0.79 -1.99 21.51
C LEU A 358 2.02 -1.14 21.20
N THR A 359 2.29 -0.16 22.06
CA THR A 359 3.49 0.68 21.97
C THR A 359 4.61 0.19 22.87
N PRO A 360 5.89 0.51 22.57
CA PRO A 360 7.01 0.23 23.47
C PRO A 360 6.83 0.85 24.86
N ALA A 361 6.29 2.07 24.92
CA ALA A 361 6.08 2.80 26.19
C ALA A 361 5.06 2.11 27.10
N GLU A 362 4.00 1.52 26.56
CA GLU A 362 2.99 0.79 27.33
C GLU A 362 3.56 -0.48 27.96
N LEU A 363 4.35 -1.27 27.20
CA LEU A 363 5.02 -2.44 27.76
C LEU A 363 6.01 -2.04 28.84
N ARG A 364 6.84 -1.02 28.57
CA ARG A 364 7.81 -0.52 29.55
C ARG A 364 7.12 -0.12 30.85
N LYS A 365 6.06 0.68 30.73
CA LYS A 365 5.28 1.12 31.89
C LYS A 365 4.71 -0.06 32.69
N ALA A 366 4.12 -1.04 32.00
CA ALA A 366 3.53 -2.21 32.67
C ALA A 366 4.59 -3.03 33.47
N LEU A 367 5.79 -3.20 32.89
CA LEU A 367 6.89 -3.90 33.54
C LEU A 367 7.45 -3.14 34.74
N ASP A 368 7.54 -1.82 34.66
CA ASP A 368 8.03 -0.96 35.72
C ASP A 368 7.02 -0.84 36.88
N ASP A 369 5.73 -0.65 36.55
CA ASP A 369 4.66 -0.63 37.56
C ASP A 369 4.58 -1.96 38.34
N ALA A 370 4.87 -3.08 37.68
CA ALA A 370 4.91 -4.39 38.32
C ALA A 370 6.18 -4.60 39.15
N GLY A 371 7.18 -3.76 39.03
CA GLY A 371 8.43 -3.82 39.79
C GLY A 371 9.31 -5.03 39.47
N ILE A 372 9.17 -5.64 38.31
CA ILE A 372 9.96 -6.80 37.87
C ILE A 372 11.35 -6.33 37.46
N ARG A 373 12.40 -6.79 38.14
CA ARG A 373 13.74 -6.30 37.90
C ARG A 373 14.43 -6.93 36.72
N HIS A 374 14.54 -8.25 36.67
CA HIS A 374 15.28 -8.96 35.62
C HIS A 374 14.35 -9.40 34.47
N ARG A 375 14.69 -8.96 33.26
CA ARG A 375 13.83 -9.12 32.10
C ARG A 375 14.63 -9.54 30.88
N VAL A 376 14.17 -10.55 30.15
CA VAL A 376 14.55 -10.84 28.75
C VAL A 376 13.36 -10.51 27.89
N VAL A 377 13.52 -9.59 26.94
CA VAL A 377 12.44 -9.15 26.05
C VAL A 377 12.84 -9.42 24.60
N ALA A 378 12.07 -10.22 23.89
CA ALA A 378 12.29 -10.52 22.48
C ALA A 378 11.08 -10.09 21.64
N ILE A 379 11.32 -9.31 20.59
CA ILE A 379 10.28 -8.74 19.73
C ILE A 379 10.47 -9.24 18.29
N SER A 380 9.57 -10.11 17.84
CA SER A 380 9.50 -10.65 16.49
C SER A 380 8.55 -9.82 15.64
N ALA A 381 9.04 -8.70 15.09
CA ALA A 381 8.27 -7.79 14.27
C ALA A 381 9.17 -6.94 13.35
N CYS A 382 8.59 -6.39 12.28
CA CYS A 382 9.22 -5.34 11.48
C CYS A 382 9.51 -4.11 12.35
N TYR A 383 10.58 -3.36 12.03
CA TYR A 383 10.98 -2.12 12.71
C TYR A 383 11.15 -2.26 14.24
N SER A 384 11.34 -3.50 14.70
CA SER A 384 11.38 -3.81 16.14
C SER A 384 12.60 -3.23 16.87
N GLY A 385 13.64 -2.81 16.16
CA GLY A 385 14.79 -2.11 16.74
C GLY A 385 14.42 -0.84 17.53
N GLY A 386 13.29 -0.20 17.21
CA GLY A 386 12.74 0.91 17.97
C GLY A 386 12.30 0.56 19.40
N TRP A 387 12.25 -0.73 19.75
CA TRP A 387 11.98 -1.21 21.11
C TRP A 387 13.23 -1.25 22.00
N ILE A 388 14.44 -1.21 21.42
CA ILE A 388 15.71 -1.35 22.15
C ILE A 388 15.82 -0.27 23.24
N GLU A 389 15.81 1.01 22.84
CA GLU A 389 16.01 2.11 23.79
C GLU A 389 14.90 2.21 24.85
N PRO A 390 13.59 2.09 24.51
CA PRO A 390 12.55 2.09 25.53
C PRO A 390 12.64 0.94 26.53
N MET A 391 13.11 -0.25 26.12
CA MET A 391 13.19 -1.43 26.99
C MET A 391 14.51 -1.55 27.75
N ALA A 392 15.57 -0.86 27.31
CA ALA A 392 16.90 -1.01 27.87
C ALA A 392 16.98 -0.55 29.35
N THR A 393 17.53 -1.41 30.18
CA THR A 393 17.97 -1.10 31.54
C THR A 393 19.23 -1.92 31.87
N GLU A 394 19.89 -1.65 32.99
CA GLU A 394 21.02 -2.49 33.45
C GLU A 394 20.61 -3.94 33.74
N HIS A 395 19.32 -4.19 33.97
CA HIS A 395 18.75 -5.49 34.32
C HIS A 395 17.91 -6.13 33.23
N THR A 396 18.04 -5.62 31.98
CA THR A 396 17.24 -6.12 30.84
C THR A 396 18.15 -6.57 29.70
N LEU A 397 17.83 -7.73 29.11
CA LEU A 397 18.30 -8.15 27.80
C LEU A 397 17.17 -7.96 26.80
N VAL A 398 17.43 -7.22 25.71
CA VAL A 398 16.44 -6.97 24.63
C VAL A 398 16.97 -7.53 23.33
N MET A 399 16.14 -8.29 22.62
CA MET A 399 16.42 -8.83 21.27
C MET A 399 15.31 -8.43 20.32
N THR A 400 15.66 -8.07 19.09
CA THR A 400 14.68 -7.65 18.08
C THR A 400 14.96 -8.34 16.74
N ALA A 401 13.87 -8.63 15.98
CA ALA A 401 13.94 -9.31 14.69
C ALA A 401 14.46 -8.42 13.57
N ALA A 402 14.42 -7.12 13.75
CA ALA A 402 14.92 -6.14 12.79
C ALA A 402 15.50 -4.93 13.52
N ASP A 403 16.25 -4.08 12.83
CA ASP A 403 16.57 -2.75 13.34
C ASP A 403 15.36 -1.79 13.25
N ALA A 404 15.56 -0.52 13.59
CA ALA A 404 14.47 0.46 13.64
C ALA A 404 13.93 0.88 12.25
N THR A 405 14.62 0.53 11.17
CA THR A 405 14.35 1.04 9.80
C THR A 405 14.01 -0.06 8.79
N HIS A 406 14.29 -1.32 9.11
CA HIS A 406 14.07 -2.45 8.21
C HIS A 406 12.88 -3.32 8.66
N THR A 407 12.31 -4.03 7.67
CA THR A 407 11.32 -5.07 7.95
C THR A 407 12.00 -6.37 8.41
N SER A 408 11.30 -7.21 9.17
CA SER A 408 11.65 -8.62 9.36
C SER A 408 10.99 -9.49 8.28
N TYR A 409 11.31 -10.80 8.21
CA TYR A 409 10.78 -11.68 7.18
C TYR A 409 10.13 -12.94 7.75
N GLY A 410 9.27 -13.56 6.92
CA GLY A 410 8.56 -14.78 7.31
C GLY A 410 7.26 -14.53 8.10
N CYS A 411 6.76 -13.29 8.17
CA CYS A 411 5.48 -12.97 8.82
C CYS A 411 4.25 -13.13 7.92
N GLY A 412 4.42 -13.63 6.69
CA GLY A 412 3.32 -13.83 5.74
C GLY A 412 2.52 -15.11 5.99
N ARG A 413 1.33 -15.17 5.37
CA ARG A 413 0.33 -16.25 5.54
C ARG A 413 0.84 -17.66 5.33
N LEU A 414 1.75 -17.84 4.36
CA LEU A 414 2.28 -19.16 3.99
C LEU A 414 3.48 -19.57 4.86
N SER A 415 3.99 -18.66 5.68
CA SER A 415 5.13 -18.93 6.55
C SER A 415 4.71 -19.80 7.74
N GLU A 416 5.49 -20.82 8.03
CA GLU A 416 5.27 -21.66 9.20
C GLU A 416 5.62 -20.92 10.50
N LEU A 417 6.78 -20.24 10.50
CA LEU A 417 7.30 -19.40 11.57
C LEU A 417 7.98 -18.18 10.94
N THR A 418 8.14 -17.09 11.70
CA THR A 418 9.02 -16.00 11.26
C THR A 418 10.47 -16.48 11.22
N PHE A 419 11.31 -15.83 10.42
CA PHE A 419 12.74 -16.21 10.37
C PHE A 419 13.44 -16.00 11.71
N PHE A 420 13.07 -14.95 12.44
CA PHE A 420 13.62 -14.66 13.77
C PHE A 420 13.15 -15.70 14.80
N GLY A 421 11.85 -15.96 14.89
CA GLY A 421 11.31 -16.93 15.85
C GLY A 421 11.87 -18.33 15.60
N ARG A 422 11.95 -18.75 14.32
CA ARG A 422 12.54 -20.03 13.93
C ARG A 422 14.01 -20.11 14.31
N ALA A 423 14.84 -19.17 13.84
CA ALA A 423 16.28 -19.25 14.08
C ALA A 423 16.63 -19.16 15.57
N LEU A 424 16.06 -18.18 16.28
CA LEU A 424 16.42 -17.94 17.68
C LEU A 424 15.82 -18.98 18.63
N PHE A 425 14.48 -19.20 18.58
CA PHE A 425 13.79 -20.04 19.56
C PHE A 425 13.70 -21.51 19.16
N ASP A 426 13.34 -21.81 17.90
CA ASP A 426 13.15 -23.20 17.50
C ASP A 426 14.46 -23.91 17.18
N GLU A 427 15.50 -23.20 16.79
CA GLU A 427 16.79 -23.81 16.41
C GLU A 427 17.86 -23.57 17.47
N GLU A 428 18.25 -22.31 17.74
CA GLU A 428 19.46 -22.04 18.54
C GLU A 428 19.22 -22.19 20.06
N LEU A 429 18.10 -21.71 20.61
CA LEU A 429 17.76 -21.91 22.02
C LEU A 429 17.45 -23.37 22.39
N ARG A 430 17.30 -24.26 21.39
CA ARG A 430 17.28 -25.72 21.65
C ARG A 430 18.68 -26.30 21.82
N LYS A 431 19.73 -25.64 21.30
CA LYS A 431 21.13 -26.08 21.37
C LYS A 431 21.82 -25.52 22.62
N THR A 432 21.67 -24.20 22.87
CA THR A 432 22.20 -23.50 24.04
C THR A 432 21.08 -22.92 24.92
N ARG A 433 21.39 -22.58 26.17
CA ARG A 433 20.52 -21.82 27.08
C ARG A 433 20.97 -20.37 27.23
N SER A 434 22.06 -19.99 26.61
CA SER A 434 22.54 -18.61 26.56
C SER A 434 21.80 -17.83 25.49
N PHE A 435 21.04 -16.81 25.88
CA PHE A 435 20.34 -15.93 24.92
C PHE A 435 21.33 -15.18 24.02
N GLU A 436 22.49 -14.79 24.54
CA GLU A 436 23.52 -14.07 23.78
C GLU A 436 24.14 -14.98 22.70
N GLU A 437 24.53 -16.23 23.07
CA GLU A 437 25.07 -17.20 22.12
C GLU A 437 24.04 -17.60 21.06
N ALA A 438 22.80 -17.88 21.48
CA ALA A 438 21.72 -18.23 20.56
C ALA A 438 21.45 -17.10 19.57
N PHE A 439 21.40 -15.86 20.04
CA PHE A 439 21.22 -14.70 19.17
C PHE A 439 22.37 -14.53 18.19
N ALA A 440 23.61 -14.62 18.66
CA ALA A 440 24.79 -14.52 17.78
C ALA A 440 24.82 -15.61 16.68
N ALA A 441 24.39 -16.83 16.99
CA ALA A 441 24.27 -17.92 16.05
C ALA A 441 23.05 -17.75 15.10
N ALA A 442 21.94 -17.18 15.55
CA ALA A 442 20.74 -16.99 14.74
C ALA A 442 20.89 -15.90 13.66
N VAL A 443 21.65 -14.83 13.92
CA VAL A 443 21.83 -13.69 12.99
C VAL A 443 22.31 -14.11 11.60
N PRO A 444 23.39 -14.88 11.43
CA PRO A 444 23.85 -15.33 10.10
C PRO A 444 22.83 -16.26 9.41
N VAL A 445 22.11 -17.08 10.17
CA VAL A 445 21.04 -17.95 9.65
C VAL A 445 19.88 -17.13 9.09
N ILE A 446 19.46 -16.09 9.81
CA ILE A 446 18.42 -15.16 9.35
C ILE A 446 18.87 -14.47 8.06
N ARG A 447 20.10 -13.93 8.03
CA ARG A 447 20.64 -13.25 6.85
C ARG A 447 20.62 -14.16 5.63
N GLN A 448 21.07 -15.41 5.78
CA GLN A 448 21.09 -16.36 4.67
C GLN A 448 19.68 -16.67 4.16
N ARG A 449 18.72 -16.90 5.05
CA ARG A 449 17.32 -17.14 4.69
C ARG A 449 16.67 -15.96 3.99
N GLU A 450 16.96 -14.73 4.41
CA GLU A 450 16.46 -13.52 3.77
C GLU A 450 17.00 -13.34 2.35
N ILE A 451 18.27 -13.67 2.12
CA ILE A 451 18.88 -13.68 0.79
C ILE A 451 18.20 -14.74 -0.09
N GLU A 452 18.05 -15.97 0.40
CA GLU A 452 17.39 -17.06 -0.34
C GLU A 452 15.92 -16.78 -0.66
N ALA A 453 15.25 -16.05 0.22
CA ALA A 453 13.84 -15.62 0.03
C ALA A 453 13.70 -14.36 -0.83
N GLY A 454 14.79 -13.74 -1.29
CA GLY A 454 14.75 -12.55 -2.14
C GLY A 454 14.16 -11.31 -1.46
N LYS A 455 14.49 -11.09 -0.17
CA LYS A 455 13.98 -9.94 0.57
C LYS A 455 14.46 -8.60 -0.03
N GLU A 456 13.53 -7.79 -0.52
CA GLU A 456 13.82 -6.60 -1.35
C GLU A 456 14.39 -5.41 -0.58
N ASP A 457 13.97 -5.17 0.67
CA ASP A 457 14.40 -4.03 1.49
C ASP A 457 15.72 -4.28 2.25
N GLY A 458 16.48 -5.30 1.87
CA GLY A 458 17.77 -5.65 2.45
C GLY A 458 17.65 -6.48 3.74
N PHE A 459 18.79 -6.69 4.39
CA PHE A 459 18.90 -7.48 5.62
C PHE A 459 18.15 -6.82 6.77
N SER A 460 17.32 -7.58 7.49
CA SER A 460 16.56 -7.10 8.64
C SER A 460 17.41 -6.54 9.78
N ASN A 461 18.67 -7.02 9.87
CA ASN A 461 19.64 -6.57 10.84
C ASN A 461 19.15 -6.69 12.30
N PRO A 462 18.89 -7.92 12.79
CA PRO A 462 18.45 -8.14 14.17
C PRO A 462 19.39 -7.50 15.19
N GLN A 463 18.81 -6.97 16.27
CA GLN A 463 19.56 -6.23 17.28
C GLN A 463 19.47 -6.91 18.64
N ILE A 464 20.54 -6.81 19.43
CA ILE A 464 20.58 -7.22 20.83
C ILE A 464 21.20 -6.14 21.70
N ARG A 465 20.60 -5.89 22.86
CA ARG A 465 21.20 -5.06 23.92
C ARG A 465 21.12 -5.78 25.25
N VAL A 466 22.23 -5.88 25.94
CA VAL A 466 22.35 -6.60 27.22
C VAL A 466 22.80 -5.63 28.30
N GLY A 467 21.99 -5.51 29.33
CA GLY A 467 22.35 -4.75 30.54
C GLY A 467 23.48 -5.43 31.30
N GLU A 468 24.33 -4.64 31.95
CA GLU A 468 25.49 -5.20 32.65
C GLU A 468 25.10 -6.06 33.87
N LYS A 469 24.06 -5.68 34.61
CA LYS A 469 23.63 -6.33 35.83
C LYS A 469 22.78 -7.59 35.62
N ILE A 470 22.25 -7.85 34.42
CA ILE A 470 21.54 -9.10 34.14
C ILE A 470 22.49 -10.24 33.74
N ARG A 471 23.70 -9.94 33.20
CA ARG A 471 24.65 -10.96 32.72
C ARG A 471 25.00 -12.02 33.77
N PRO A 472 25.36 -11.66 35.04
CA PRO A 472 25.66 -12.66 36.04
C PRO A 472 24.50 -13.62 36.33
N LEU A 473 23.27 -13.10 36.42
CA LEU A 473 22.07 -13.91 36.63
C LEU A 473 21.83 -14.88 35.47
N LEU A 474 21.98 -14.43 34.20
CA LEU A 474 21.80 -15.28 33.03
C LEU A 474 22.90 -16.36 32.94
N ALA A 475 24.15 -16.05 33.30
CA ALA A 475 25.25 -17.00 33.33
C ALA A 475 25.01 -18.09 34.38
N GLU A 476 24.62 -17.72 35.62
CA GLU A 476 24.28 -18.64 36.69
C GLU A 476 23.08 -19.53 36.30
N LEU A 477 22.03 -18.93 35.72
CA LEU A 477 20.87 -19.66 35.24
C LEU A 477 21.26 -20.71 34.18
N THR A 478 22.07 -20.32 33.20
CA THR A 478 22.55 -21.22 32.12
C THR A 478 23.34 -22.38 32.71
N GLN A 479 24.34 -22.10 33.58
CA GLN A 479 25.14 -23.12 34.24
C GLN A 479 24.29 -24.11 35.05
N ARG A 480 23.35 -23.62 35.83
CA ARG A 480 22.45 -24.46 36.64
C ARG A 480 21.56 -25.36 35.75
N LEU A 481 20.98 -24.81 34.70
CA LEU A 481 20.10 -25.55 33.78
C LEU A 481 20.86 -26.59 32.96
N ASP A 482 22.15 -26.34 32.63
CA ASP A 482 22.97 -27.31 31.93
C ASP A 482 23.47 -28.44 32.85
N ALA A 483 23.68 -28.15 34.13
CA ALA A 483 24.02 -29.16 35.12
C ALA A 483 22.85 -30.09 35.49
N ALA A 484 21.59 -29.67 35.23
CA ALA A 484 20.39 -30.45 35.52
C ALA A 484 19.98 -31.38 34.35
N LYS A 485 20.78 -31.50 33.30
CA LYS A 485 20.63 -32.50 32.24
C LYS A 485 21.11 -33.83 32.69
#